data_3b304e1ba3b6fc1b863df0583450f0be
#
_entry.id   3b304e1ba3b6fc1b863df0583450f0be
#
_cell.length_a   1.000
_cell.length_b   1.000
_cell.length_c   1.000
_cell.angle_alpha   90.00
_cell.angle_beta   90.00
_cell.angle_gamma   90.00
#
_symmetry.space_group_name_H-M   'P 1'
#
loop_
_entity.id
_entity.type
_entity.pdbx_description
1 polymer ?
#
loop_
_entity_poly.entity_id
_entity_poly.type
_entity_poly.pdbx_seq_one_letter_code
_entity_poly.pdbx_strand_id
1 'polypeptide(L)'
;MQQQSNGQNKFLIDADIGDDDVTLPNLPAVNVPIVETQKEETTISAPVATETVQEDTSGGSFFSRMKVGLTKTRKNLADGMVNILIGGKEIDDELLEEVEEQLLVADIGVDATKTIIANLTERTARGDLIYSHSLYKALQEELVALLAPRVKPLHIDPNKSPFVILVVGVNGVGKTTTIGKLAKRLQGEGKKVMLAAGDTFRAAATEQLQIWGERNNIAVVSQGHGADSASVIFDAFESARAKGVDVLIADTAGRLHNKGHLMQELTKVKRVMQKIDATAPHEIMLVVDAGTGQNAINQVEMFDEAVGLTGLTITKLDGTAKGGVLFNIAS
;
A
#
# COMPACT_ATOMS: atom_id res chain seq x y z
N MET A 1 -13.63 -28.58 -20.72
CA MET A 1 -14.38 -27.45 -20.16
C MET A 1 -13.51 -26.82 -19.11
N GLN A 2 -12.74 -25.80 -19.51
CA GLN A 2 -11.88 -25.01 -18.63
C GLN A 2 -12.76 -23.91 -18.01
N GLN A 3 -12.98 -23.96 -16.70
CA GLN A 3 -13.52 -22.85 -15.95
C GLN A 3 -12.41 -21.80 -15.75
N GLN A 4 -12.50 -20.72 -16.48
CA GLN A 4 -11.74 -19.51 -16.24
C GLN A 4 -12.24 -18.92 -14.90
N SER A 5 -11.40 -18.98 -13.87
CA SER A 5 -11.60 -18.22 -12.64
C SER A 5 -11.29 -16.75 -12.93
N ASN A 6 -12.31 -15.95 -13.07
CA ASN A 6 -12.23 -14.50 -13.20
C ASN A 6 -11.88 -13.91 -11.82
N GLY A 7 -10.62 -13.96 -11.42
CA GLY A 7 -10.10 -13.26 -10.24
C GLY A 7 -9.97 -11.78 -10.54
N GLN A 8 -11.02 -11.02 -10.25
CA GLN A 8 -10.93 -9.55 -10.28
C GLN A 8 -10.10 -9.07 -9.09
N ASN A 9 -8.82 -8.82 -9.29
CA ASN A 9 -7.95 -8.20 -8.30
C ASN A 9 -8.51 -6.83 -7.90
N LYS A 10 -8.78 -6.66 -6.60
CA LYS A 10 -9.26 -5.42 -6.01
C LYS A 10 -8.07 -4.69 -5.39
N PHE A 11 -7.88 -3.43 -5.74
CA PHE A 11 -6.84 -2.61 -5.12
C PHE A 11 -7.43 -1.71 -4.04
N LEU A 12 -6.88 -1.81 -2.83
CA LEU A 12 -7.06 -0.83 -1.77
C LEU A 12 -5.80 0.03 -1.71
N ILE A 13 -5.86 1.25 -2.28
CA ILE A 13 -4.79 2.22 -2.13
C ILE A 13 -5.12 3.05 -0.90
N ASP A 14 -4.48 2.73 0.21
CA ASP A 14 -4.58 3.51 1.43
C ASP A 14 -3.44 4.54 1.46
N ALA A 15 -3.68 5.67 0.81
CA ALA A 15 -2.85 6.86 0.99
C ALA A 15 -3.41 7.59 2.21
N ASP A 16 -2.78 7.38 3.35
CA ASP A 16 -2.96 8.15 4.57
C ASP A 16 -4.29 7.95 5.32
N ILE A 17 -4.27 7.05 6.29
CA ILE A 17 -5.15 7.11 7.44
C ILE A 17 -4.48 8.12 8.37
N GLY A 18 -5.01 9.34 8.44
CA GLY A 18 -4.45 10.54 9.07
C GLY A 18 -3.59 10.31 10.33
N ASP A 19 -2.51 11.04 10.39
CA ASP A 19 -1.55 11.08 11.51
C ASP A 19 -2.10 11.90 12.70
N ASP A 20 -3.33 11.66 13.10
CA ASP A 20 -3.82 12.21 14.36
C ASP A 20 -3.21 11.39 15.51
N ASP A 21 -2.15 11.94 16.11
CA ASP A 21 -1.63 11.61 17.43
C ASP A 21 -0.96 10.21 17.60
N VAL A 22 0.04 9.88 16.76
CA VAL A 22 0.95 8.75 16.99
C VAL A 22 2.34 9.23 17.37
N THR A 23 2.49 9.69 18.60
CA THR A 23 3.81 9.75 19.24
C THR A 23 4.30 8.33 19.48
N LEU A 24 5.30 7.91 18.70
CA LEU A 24 6.03 6.66 18.95
C LEU A 24 6.68 6.74 20.35
N PRO A 25 6.60 5.71 21.19
CA PRO A 25 7.32 5.70 22.45
C PRO A 25 8.82 5.69 22.16
N ASN A 26 9.55 6.63 22.77
CA ASN A 26 11.01 6.60 22.85
C ASN A 26 11.43 5.28 23.48
N LEU A 27 12.02 4.38 22.71
CA LEU A 27 12.71 3.22 23.22
C LEU A 27 13.95 3.72 23.98
N PRO A 28 14.30 3.16 25.16
CA PRO A 28 15.49 3.56 25.89
C PRO A 28 16.73 3.31 25.03
N ALA A 29 17.55 4.33 24.88
CA ALA A 29 18.80 4.30 24.15
C ALA A 29 19.75 3.27 24.80
N VAL A 30 20.16 2.27 24.02
CA VAL A 30 21.30 1.42 24.36
C VAL A 30 22.56 2.28 24.25
N ASN A 31 23.21 2.50 25.33
CA ASN A 31 24.44 3.30 25.45
C ASN A 31 25.59 2.56 24.75
N VAL A 32 26.01 3.02 23.58
CA VAL A 32 27.27 2.66 22.95
C VAL A 32 28.20 3.88 23.10
N PRO A 33 29.44 3.76 23.62
CA PRO A 33 30.31 4.90 23.82
C PRO A 33 30.76 5.49 22.48
N ILE A 34 30.47 6.78 22.29
CA ILE A 34 30.91 7.56 21.12
C ILE A 34 32.26 8.17 21.46
N VAL A 35 33.24 7.92 20.59
CA VAL A 35 34.52 8.61 20.56
C VAL A 35 34.30 10.02 20.03
N GLU A 36 34.64 11.03 20.82
CA GLU A 36 34.59 12.45 20.44
C GLU A 36 35.56 12.79 19.32
N THR A 37 35.03 13.42 18.26
CA THR A 37 35.84 14.26 17.38
C THR A 37 35.16 15.62 17.25
N GLN A 38 35.81 16.63 17.78
CA GLN A 38 35.42 18.04 17.73
C GLN A 38 35.51 18.56 16.29
N LYS A 39 34.54 19.36 15.83
CA LYS A 39 34.76 20.59 15.04
C LYS A 39 33.50 21.44 14.86
N GLU A 40 33.61 22.64 15.40
CA GLU A 40 33.27 23.98 14.93
C GLU A 40 31.82 24.29 14.46
N GLU A 41 31.25 25.18 15.26
CA GLU A 41 30.04 25.98 15.02
C GLU A 41 30.16 26.89 13.78
N THR A 42 29.13 26.95 12.96
CA THR A 42 28.82 28.18 12.23
C THR A 42 27.29 28.38 12.22
N THR A 43 26.86 29.38 12.98
CA THR A 43 25.49 29.90 13.03
C THR A 43 25.15 30.65 11.75
N ILE A 44 24.09 30.24 11.05
CA ILE A 44 23.33 31.11 10.14
C ILE A 44 21.85 30.93 10.41
N SER A 45 21.24 31.96 10.99
CA SER A 45 19.81 32.11 11.20
C SER A 45 19.12 32.63 9.94
N ALA A 46 18.08 31.96 9.48
CA ALA A 46 17.09 32.54 8.58
C ALA A 46 15.68 32.10 9.00
N PRO A 47 14.65 32.93 8.88
CA PRO A 47 13.38 32.75 9.56
C PRO A 47 12.49 31.73 8.88
N VAL A 48 11.94 30.82 9.68
CA VAL A 48 10.89 29.88 9.28
C VAL A 48 9.58 30.65 9.17
N ALA A 49 9.06 30.77 7.99
CA ALA A 49 7.69 31.20 7.75
C ALA A 49 6.74 30.05 8.11
N THR A 50 6.00 30.22 9.18
CA THR A 50 4.93 29.32 9.62
C THR A 50 3.71 29.56 8.73
N GLU A 51 3.52 28.81 7.68
CA GLU A 51 2.22 28.73 7.00
C GLU A 51 1.29 27.82 7.82
N THR A 52 0.34 28.46 8.49
CA THR A 52 -0.81 27.79 9.13
C THR A 52 -1.70 27.21 8.03
N VAL A 53 -1.61 25.89 7.81
CA VAL A 53 -2.58 25.15 7.02
C VAL A 53 -3.84 24.99 7.87
N GLN A 54 -4.92 25.67 7.48
CA GLN A 54 -6.24 25.46 8.06
C GLN A 54 -6.72 24.05 7.69
N GLU A 55 -7.01 23.24 8.72
CA GLU A 55 -7.62 21.92 8.59
C GLU A 55 -9.07 22.06 8.12
N ASP A 56 -9.34 21.62 6.90
CA ASP A 56 -10.69 21.38 6.41
C ASP A 56 -11.07 19.92 6.74
N THR A 57 -11.79 19.75 7.86
CA THR A 57 -12.35 18.46 8.31
C THR A 57 -13.65 18.15 7.55
N SER A 58 -13.56 17.86 6.26
CA SER A 58 -14.65 17.25 5.51
C SER A 58 -14.07 16.12 4.67
N GLY A 59 -14.66 14.92 4.76
CA GLY A 59 -14.19 13.68 4.16
C GLY A 59 -13.70 13.82 2.71
N GLY A 60 -12.43 14.10 2.57
CA GLY A 60 -11.79 14.26 1.27
C GLY A 60 -11.93 12.98 0.44
N SER A 61 -12.38 13.10 -0.80
CA SER A 61 -12.48 12.01 -1.77
C SER A 61 -11.17 11.21 -1.80
N PHE A 62 -11.26 9.87 -1.99
CA PHE A 62 -10.10 8.99 -2.20
C PHE A 62 -9.05 9.61 -3.14
N PHE A 63 -9.47 10.23 -4.23
CA PHE A 63 -8.58 10.91 -5.18
C PHE A 63 -7.85 12.12 -4.60
N SER A 64 -8.44 12.86 -3.65
CA SER A 64 -7.75 13.98 -3.01
C SER A 64 -6.62 13.50 -2.09
N ARG A 65 -6.82 12.40 -1.36
CA ARG A 65 -5.79 11.78 -0.53
C ARG A 65 -4.67 11.16 -1.37
N MET A 66 -5.00 10.47 -2.45
CA MET A 66 -4.02 9.94 -3.40
C MET A 66 -3.17 11.07 -4.03
N LYS A 67 -3.79 12.23 -4.32
CA LYS A 67 -3.09 13.41 -4.84
C LYS A 67 -2.02 13.92 -3.86
N VAL A 68 -2.29 13.91 -2.55
CA VAL A 68 -1.31 14.28 -1.51
C VAL A 68 -0.21 13.24 -1.41
N GLY A 69 -0.54 11.95 -1.33
CA GLY A 69 0.44 10.86 -1.24
C GLY A 69 1.40 10.80 -2.44
N LEU A 70 0.92 11.12 -3.64
CA LEU A 70 1.74 11.12 -4.87
C LEU A 70 2.45 12.45 -5.14
N THR A 71 2.54 13.37 -4.16
CA THR A 71 3.11 14.71 -4.38
C THR A 71 4.54 14.67 -4.92
N LYS A 72 5.42 13.80 -4.40
CA LYS A 72 6.81 13.69 -4.88
C LYS A 72 6.88 13.07 -6.27
N THR A 73 6.15 12.01 -6.53
CA THR A 73 6.05 11.39 -7.86
C THR A 73 5.48 12.36 -8.87
N ARG A 74 4.40 13.06 -8.50
CA ARG A 74 3.79 14.09 -9.32
C ARG A 74 4.75 15.24 -9.60
N LYS A 75 5.51 15.70 -8.58
CA LYS A 75 6.49 16.78 -8.76
C LYS A 75 7.59 16.37 -9.74
N ASN A 76 8.16 15.19 -9.60
CA ASN A 76 9.20 14.71 -10.52
C ASN A 76 8.66 14.54 -11.95
N LEU A 77 7.47 13.94 -12.10
CA LEU A 77 6.81 13.82 -13.39
C LEU A 77 6.45 15.20 -13.96
N ALA A 78 5.90 16.10 -13.14
CA ALA A 78 5.53 17.44 -13.58
C ALA A 78 6.76 18.28 -13.93
N ASP A 79 7.83 18.26 -13.13
CA ASP A 79 9.05 19.02 -13.40
C ASP A 79 9.74 18.52 -14.70
N GLY A 80 9.74 17.20 -14.96
CA GLY A 80 10.15 16.63 -16.23
C GLY A 80 9.24 17.08 -17.37
N MET A 81 7.94 16.96 -17.21
CA MET A 81 6.95 17.33 -18.21
C MET A 81 6.88 18.86 -18.46
N VAL A 82 7.11 19.71 -17.43
CA VAL A 82 7.14 21.16 -17.60
C VAL A 82 8.22 21.56 -18.61
N ASN A 83 9.41 20.96 -18.53
CA ASN A 83 10.49 21.25 -19.49
C ASN A 83 10.13 20.84 -20.92
N ILE A 84 9.39 19.74 -21.08
CA ILE A 84 8.91 19.21 -22.36
C ILE A 84 7.76 20.09 -22.91
N LEU A 85 6.88 20.56 -22.05
CA LEU A 85 5.63 21.24 -22.42
C LEU A 85 5.75 22.78 -22.49
N ILE A 86 6.88 23.37 -22.02
CA ILE A 86 7.12 24.81 -22.11
C ILE A 86 7.29 25.21 -23.59
N GLY A 87 6.41 26.09 -24.06
CA GLY A 87 6.56 26.73 -25.37
C GLY A 87 5.39 26.56 -26.33
N GLY A 88 4.35 25.80 -25.97
CA GLY A 88 3.17 25.65 -26.85
C GLY A 88 3.53 24.98 -28.18
N LYS A 89 4.52 24.07 -28.19
CA LYS A 89 4.92 23.31 -29.37
C LYS A 89 3.75 22.46 -29.89
N GLU A 90 3.69 22.26 -31.19
CA GLU A 90 2.86 21.20 -31.77
C GLU A 90 3.34 19.85 -31.26
N ILE A 91 2.39 18.91 -31.14
CA ILE A 91 2.69 17.55 -30.69
C ILE A 91 3.26 16.77 -31.87
N ASP A 92 4.54 16.43 -31.82
CA ASP A 92 5.26 15.61 -32.78
C ASP A 92 5.72 14.29 -32.14
N ASP A 93 6.32 13.44 -32.95
CA ASP A 93 6.82 12.13 -32.48
C ASP A 93 7.95 12.30 -31.44
N GLU A 94 8.80 13.32 -31.60
CA GLU A 94 9.90 13.62 -30.66
C GLU A 94 9.34 13.97 -29.26
N LEU A 95 8.29 14.77 -29.20
CA LEU A 95 7.61 15.12 -27.94
C LEU A 95 6.99 13.89 -27.27
N LEU A 96 6.40 12.97 -28.04
CA LEU A 96 5.84 11.73 -27.51
C LEU A 96 6.92 10.77 -27.00
N GLU A 97 8.07 10.69 -27.65
CA GLU A 97 9.23 9.93 -27.17
C GLU A 97 9.77 10.52 -25.83
N GLU A 98 9.88 11.85 -25.72
CA GLU A 98 10.26 12.50 -24.46
C GLU A 98 9.27 12.19 -23.32
N VAL A 99 7.96 12.16 -23.62
CA VAL A 99 6.91 11.76 -22.66
C VAL A 99 7.10 10.30 -22.25
N GLU A 100 7.34 9.40 -23.19
CA GLU A 100 7.59 7.98 -22.93
C GLU A 100 8.76 7.79 -21.96
N GLU A 101 9.88 8.46 -22.20
CA GLU A 101 11.05 8.41 -21.33
C GLU A 101 10.71 8.87 -19.89
N GLN A 102 9.97 9.98 -19.75
CA GLN A 102 9.57 10.48 -18.44
C GLN A 102 8.64 9.52 -17.69
N LEU A 103 7.76 8.82 -18.38
CA LEU A 103 6.88 7.80 -17.77
C LEU A 103 7.70 6.60 -17.24
N LEU A 104 8.69 6.17 -18.00
CA LEU A 104 9.61 5.09 -17.60
C LEU A 104 10.47 5.50 -16.39
N VAL A 105 11.01 6.72 -16.39
CA VAL A 105 11.77 7.28 -15.26
C VAL A 105 10.93 7.39 -13.99
N ALA A 106 9.61 7.61 -14.13
CA ALA A 106 8.66 7.63 -13.02
C ALA A 106 8.24 6.25 -12.50
N ASP A 107 8.84 5.15 -12.99
CA ASP A 107 8.50 3.76 -12.64
C ASP A 107 7.06 3.32 -13.04
N ILE A 108 6.46 3.94 -14.06
CA ILE A 108 5.11 3.56 -14.53
C ILE A 108 5.10 2.18 -15.18
N GLY A 109 6.26 1.73 -15.67
CA GLY A 109 6.43 0.42 -16.28
C GLY A 109 6.21 0.44 -17.79
N VAL A 110 6.81 -0.54 -18.47
CA VAL A 110 6.89 -0.56 -19.95
C VAL A 110 5.51 -0.77 -20.58
N ASP A 111 4.69 -1.68 -20.05
CA ASP A 111 3.41 -2.02 -20.67
C ASP A 111 2.37 -0.91 -20.47
N ALA A 112 2.31 -0.33 -19.27
CA ALA A 112 1.47 0.83 -19.00
C ALA A 112 1.89 2.03 -19.86
N THR A 113 3.19 2.30 -19.96
CA THR A 113 3.74 3.39 -20.77
C THR A 113 3.38 3.23 -22.25
N LYS A 114 3.60 2.04 -22.83
CA LYS A 114 3.22 1.75 -24.22
C LYS A 114 1.73 1.99 -24.47
N THR A 115 0.87 1.55 -23.55
CA THR A 115 -0.58 1.74 -23.67
C THR A 115 -0.94 3.22 -23.68
N ILE A 116 -0.35 4.00 -22.74
CA ILE A 116 -0.58 5.45 -22.65
C ILE A 116 -0.11 6.15 -23.92
N ILE A 117 1.12 5.88 -24.38
CA ILE A 117 1.68 6.50 -25.58
C ILE A 117 0.84 6.17 -26.83
N ALA A 118 0.44 4.91 -27.00
CA ALA A 118 -0.43 4.52 -28.12
C ALA A 118 -1.75 5.31 -28.14
N ASN A 119 -2.39 5.46 -26.97
CA ASN A 119 -3.63 6.22 -26.86
C ASN A 119 -3.42 7.71 -27.15
N LEU A 120 -2.32 8.31 -26.65
CA LEU A 120 -1.99 9.71 -26.92
C LEU A 120 -1.69 9.95 -28.40
N THR A 121 -0.95 9.05 -29.05
CA THR A 121 -0.64 9.08 -30.50
C THR A 121 -1.94 9.02 -31.31
N GLU A 122 -2.86 8.12 -30.98
CA GLU A 122 -4.14 8.01 -31.65
C GLU A 122 -4.98 9.30 -31.49
N ARG A 123 -5.01 9.90 -30.29
CA ARG A 123 -5.73 11.17 -30.02
C ARG A 123 -5.12 12.33 -30.80
N THR A 124 -3.80 12.36 -30.95
CA THR A 124 -3.07 13.36 -31.75
C THR A 124 -3.42 13.21 -33.24
N ALA A 125 -3.37 11.96 -33.76
CA ALA A 125 -3.73 11.67 -35.14
C ALA A 125 -5.18 12.03 -35.51
N ARG A 126 -6.10 11.96 -34.56
CA ARG A 126 -7.50 12.41 -34.73
C ARG A 126 -7.68 13.93 -34.64
N GLY A 127 -6.64 14.68 -34.26
CA GLY A 127 -6.72 16.11 -34.05
C GLY A 127 -7.35 16.54 -32.72
N ASP A 128 -7.52 15.62 -31.78
CA ASP A 128 -8.04 15.91 -30.42
C ASP A 128 -7.00 16.65 -29.58
N LEU A 129 -5.71 16.42 -29.87
CA LEU A 129 -4.58 17.02 -29.17
C LEU A 129 -3.71 17.78 -30.20
N ILE A 130 -3.65 19.12 -30.07
CA ILE A 130 -2.89 19.96 -31.02
C ILE A 130 -1.67 20.56 -30.34
N TYR A 131 -1.80 20.99 -29.09
CA TYR A 131 -0.73 21.70 -28.37
C TYR A 131 -0.33 20.95 -27.10
N SER A 132 0.94 21.11 -26.73
CA SER A 132 1.57 20.46 -25.57
C SER A 132 0.79 20.61 -24.24
N HIS A 133 0.09 21.71 -24.00
CA HIS A 133 -0.73 21.87 -22.79
C HIS A 133 -1.95 20.91 -22.73
N SER A 134 -2.51 20.52 -23.89
CA SER A 134 -3.59 19.54 -23.96
C SER A 134 -3.08 18.12 -23.72
N LEU A 135 -1.82 17.84 -24.06
CA LEU A 135 -1.16 16.56 -23.84
C LEU A 135 -1.04 16.21 -22.34
N TYR A 136 -0.70 17.19 -21.49
CA TYR A 136 -0.63 16.96 -20.05
C TYR A 136 -1.97 16.53 -19.45
N LYS A 137 -3.05 17.18 -19.87
CA LYS A 137 -4.40 16.82 -19.43
C LYS A 137 -4.78 15.42 -19.92
N ALA A 138 -4.50 15.12 -21.19
CA ALA A 138 -4.75 13.82 -21.76
C ALA A 138 -3.96 12.73 -21.03
N LEU A 139 -2.69 12.95 -20.71
CA LEU A 139 -1.89 12.03 -19.90
C LEU A 139 -2.51 11.76 -18.53
N GLN A 140 -3.03 12.81 -17.85
CA GLN A 140 -3.72 12.61 -16.57
C GLN A 140 -4.98 11.75 -16.73
N GLU A 141 -5.74 11.93 -17.80
CA GLU A 141 -6.91 11.14 -18.14
C GLU A 141 -6.54 9.67 -18.36
N GLU A 142 -5.46 9.38 -19.11
CA GLU A 142 -4.97 8.02 -19.33
C GLU A 142 -4.52 7.34 -18.04
N LEU A 143 -3.79 8.06 -17.18
CA LEU A 143 -3.36 7.54 -15.86
C LEU A 143 -4.58 7.22 -14.97
N VAL A 144 -5.58 8.07 -14.96
CA VAL A 144 -6.84 7.81 -14.23
C VAL A 144 -7.58 6.62 -14.81
N ALA A 145 -7.64 6.50 -16.14
CA ALA A 145 -8.32 5.40 -16.82
C ALA A 145 -7.67 4.04 -16.50
N LEU A 146 -6.34 3.99 -16.34
CA LEU A 146 -5.63 2.78 -15.90
C LEU A 146 -6.00 2.34 -14.48
N LEU A 147 -6.14 3.29 -13.56
CA LEU A 147 -6.40 3.00 -12.15
C LEU A 147 -7.88 2.73 -11.84
N ALA A 148 -8.78 3.48 -12.47
CA ALA A 148 -10.19 3.50 -12.10
C ALA A 148 -10.86 2.11 -12.04
N PRO A 149 -10.60 1.15 -12.97
CA PRO A 149 -11.19 -0.19 -12.92
C PRO A 149 -10.72 -1.03 -11.72
N ARG A 150 -9.52 -0.71 -11.20
CA ARG A 150 -8.84 -1.49 -10.14
C ARG A 150 -9.10 -0.92 -8.75
N VAL A 151 -9.43 0.37 -8.64
CA VAL A 151 -9.69 1.03 -7.35
C VAL A 151 -11.09 0.68 -6.86
N LYS A 152 -11.14 -0.26 -5.90
CA LYS A 152 -12.39 -0.67 -5.24
C LYS A 152 -12.19 -0.60 -3.73
N PRO A 153 -13.14 -0.01 -2.98
CA PRO A 153 -13.06 0.00 -1.52
C PRO A 153 -13.15 -1.41 -0.95
N LEU A 154 -12.46 -1.64 0.16
CA LEU A 154 -12.64 -2.85 0.96
C LEU A 154 -14.09 -2.93 1.42
N HIS A 155 -14.76 -4.02 1.08
CA HIS A 155 -16.13 -4.29 1.49
C HIS A 155 -16.17 -5.43 2.49
N ILE A 156 -16.66 -5.14 3.70
CA ILE A 156 -16.87 -6.16 4.74
C ILE A 156 -18.26 -6.76 4.54
N ASP A 157 -18.31 -8.02 4.11
CA ASP A 157 -19.57 -8.76 3.94
C ASP A 157 -20.19 -9.03 5.32
N PRO A 158 -21.38 -8.47 5.61
CA PRO A 158 -22.04 -8.65 6.91
C PRO A 158 -22.52 -10.09 7.15
N ASN A 159 -22.60 -10.93 6.12
CA ASN A 159 -22.95 -12.34 6.25
C ASN A 159 -21.78 -13.22 6.71
N LYS A 160 -20.58 -12.64 6.83
CA LYS A 160 -19.38 -13.32 7.34
C LYS A 160 -19.10 -12.85 8.78
N SER A 161 -19.08 -13.77 9.73
CA SER A 161 -18.82 -13.45 11.14
C SER A 161 -17.87 -14.50 11.74
N PRO A 162 -16.56 -14.15 11.85
CA PRO A 162 -15.93 -12.92 11.39
C PRO A 162 -15.68 -12.88 9.89
N PHE A 163 -15.64 -11.67 9.28
CA PHE A 163 -14.96 -11.44 8.02
C PHE A 163 -13.45 -11.46 8.26
N VAL A 164 -12.73 -12.32 7.56
CA VAL A 164 -11.30 -12.57 7.83
C VAL A 164 -10.44 -11.90 6.78
N ILE A 165 -9.54 -11.02 7.24
CA ILE A 165 -8.53 -10.35 6.42
C ILE A 165 -7.16 -10.95 6.76
N LEU A 166 -6.50 -11.56 5.79
CA LEU A 166 -5.12 -12.03 5.91
C LEU A 166 -4.19 -10.98 5.31
N VAL A 167 -3.31 -10.38 6.12
CA VAL A 167 -2.37 -9.36 5.66
C VAL A 167 -1.01 -10.00 5.40
N VAL A 168 -0.55 -9.91 4.17
CA VAL A 168 0.71 -10.50 3.70
C VAL A 168 1.65 -9.43 3.15
N GLY A 169 2.94 -9.77 2.97
CA GLY A 169 3.95 -8.85 2.43
C GLY A 169 5.30 -9.01 3.13
N VAL A 170 6.34 -8.43 2.57
CA VAL A 170 7.70 -8.56 3.11
C VAL A 170 7.90 -7.75 4.40
N ASN A 171 9.00 -7.97 5.12
CA ASN A 171 9.31 -7.19 6.31
C ASN A 171 9.63 -5.72 5.96
N GLY A 172 9.20 -4.81 6.84
CA GLY A 172 9.49 -3.37 6.70
C GLY A 172 8.57 -2.60 5.74
N VAL A 173 7.63 -3.27 5.05
CA VAL A 173 6.68 -2.58 4.17
C VAL A 173 5.54 -1.86 4.90
N GLY A 174 5.39 -2.06 6.22
CA GLY A 174 4.35 -1.39 7.00
C GLY A 174 3.12 -2.24 7.31
N LYS A 175 3.18 -3.58 7.23
CA LYS A 175 2.04 -4.46 7.54
C LYS A 175 1.38 -4.15 8.88
N THR A 176 2.15 -4.24 9.97
CA THR A 176 1.63 -4.04 11.34
C THR A 176 1.03 -2.65 11.53
N THR A 177 1.63 -1.62 10.93
CA THR A 177 1.09 -0.25 10.94
C THR A 177 -0.23 -0.16 10.17
N THR A 178 -0.30 -0.76 8.97
CA THR A 178 -1.51 -0.82 8.15
C THR A 178 -2.63 -1.55 8.88
N ILE A 179 -2.31 -2.69 9.54
CA ILE A 179 -3.27 -3.44 10.36
C ILE A 179 -3.84 -2.57 11.48
N GLY A 180 -2.98 -1.86 12.23
CA GLY A 180 -3.42 -0.99 13.31
C GLY A 180 -4.35 0.14 12.82
N LYS A 181 -3.97 0.82 11.76
CA LYS A 181 -4.78 1.87 11.14
C LYS A 181 -6.11 1.34 10.59
N LEU A 182 -6.10 0.21 9.89
CA LEU A 182 -7.31 -0.44 9.38
C LEU A 182 -8.25 -0.87 10.50
N ALA A 183 -7.72 -1.46 11.55
CA ALA A 183 -8.49 -1.88 12.73
C ALA A 183 -9.18 -0.70 13.41
N LYS A 184 -8.45 0.42 13.61
CA LYS A 184 -9.01 1.65 14.18
C LYS A 184 -10.12 2.23 13.29
N ARG A 185 -9.94 2.23 11.97
CA ARG A 185 -10.95 2.70 11.02
C ARG A 185 -12.22 1.85 11.09
N LEU A 186 -12.08 0.52 11.01
CA LEU A 186 -13.23 -0.38 11.08
C LEU A 186 -13.97 -0.29 12.43
N GLN A 187 -13.23 -0.10 13.53
CA GLN A 187 -13.83 0.16 14.84
C GLN A 187 -14.61 1.49 14.84
N GLY A 188 -14.07 2.54 14.20
CA GLY A 188 -14.77 3.82 14.02
C GLY A 188 -16.05 3.70 13.18
N GLU A 189 -16.10 2.72 12.27
CA GLU A 189 -17.29 2.34 11.49
C GLU A 189 -18.28 1.45 12.30
N GLY A 190 -18.02 1.25 13.61
CA GLY A 190 -18.87 0.47 14.52
C GLY A 190 -18.66 -1.05 14.46
N LYS A 191 -17.60 -1.54 13.81
CA LYS A 191 -17.29 -2.97 13.74
C LYS A 191 -16.56 -3.44 15.00
N LYS A 192 -16.89 -4.64 15.48
CA LYS A 192 -16.10 -5.36 16.48
C LYS A 192 -14.92 -6.01 15.78
N VAL A 193 -13.70 -5.56 16.10
CA VAL A 193 -12.46 -6.02 15.45
C VAL A 193 -11.64 -6.85 16.43
N MET A 194 -10.96 -7.87 15.92
CA MET A 194 -9.95 -8.66 16.64
C MET A 194 -8.70 -8.78 15.76
N LEU A 195 -7.52 -8.81 16.39
CA LEU A 195 -6.23 -8.97 15.72
C LEU A 195 -5.61 -10.33 16.06
N ALA A 196 -4.92 -10.93 15.09
CA ALA A 196 -4.11 -12.13 15.29
C ALA A 196 -2.64 -11.84 14.98
N ALA A 197 -1.75 -12.05 15.96
CA ALA A 197 -0.30 -11.84 15.83
C ALA A 197 0.38 -13.07 15.24
N GLY A 198 0.23 -13.30 13.93
CA GLY A 198 0.80 -14.44 13.22
C GLY A 198 2.28 -14.29 12.84
N ASP A 199 2.91 -13.11 12.95
CA ASP A 199 4.38 -12.94 12.84
C ASP A 199 5.06 -13.35 14.15
N THR A 200 5.00 -14.65 14.46
CA THR A 200 5.48 -15.24 15.73
C THR A 200 7.01 -15.23 15.87
N PHE A 201 7.73 -15.05 14.78
CA PHE A 201 9.20 -15.05 14.77
C PHE A 201 9.81 -13.71 15.14
N ARG A 202 9.03 -12.63 15.11
CA ARG A 202 9.48 -11.29 15.47
C ARG A 202 8.77 -10.82 16.72
N ALA A 203 9.44 -11.00 17.88
CA ALA A 203 8.89 -10.56 19.17
C ALA A 203 8.43 -9.10 19.13
N ALA A 204 9.26 -8.20 18.57
CA ALA A 204 8.92 -6.78 18.42
C ALA A 204 7.68 -6.53 17.55
N ALA A 205 7.39 -7.38 16.55
CA ALA A 205 6.17 -7.23 15.74
C ALA A 205 4.91 -7.62 16.53
N THR A 206 4.99 -8.70 17.30
CA THR A 206 3.92 -9.12 18.22
C THR A 206 3.66 -8.07 19.29
N GLU A 207 4.70 -7.55 19.94
CA GLU A 207 4.60 -6.47 20.94
C GLU A 207 4.01 -5.20 20.33
N GLN A 208 4.46 -4.82 19.14
CA GLN A 208 3.90 -3.67 18.42
C GLN A 208 2.40 -3.82 18.18
N LEU A 209 1.95 -5.01 17.74
CA LEU A 209 0.54 -5.28 17.49
C LEU A 209 -0.27 -5.27 18.80
N GLN A 210 0.29 -5.79 19.89
CA GLN A 210 -0.32 -5.75 21.22
C GLN A 210 -0.50 -4.32 21.72
N ILE A 211 0.54 -3.46 21.58
CA ILE A 211 0.47 -2.03 21.94
C ILE A 211 -0.63 -1.33 21.11
N TRP A 212 -0.75 -1.62 19.82
CA TRP A 212 -1.82 -1.11 18.98
C TRP A 212 -3.20 -1.55 19.49
N GLY A 213 -3.34 -2.83 19.85
CA GLY A 213 -4.57 -3.37 20.43
C GLY A 213 -4.95 -2.68 21.74
N GLU A 214 -4.02 -2.56 22.67
CA GLU A 214 -4.23 -1.91 23.96
C GLU A 214 -4.66 -0.44 23.82
N ARG A 215 -3.95 0.33 22.98
CA ARG A 215 -4.25 1.76 22.75
C ARG A 215 -5.64 1.99 22.17
N ASN A 216 -6.12 1.07 21.34
CA ASN A 216 -7.41 1.19 20.67
C ASN A 216 -8.50 0.31 21.30
N ASN A 217 -8.21 -0.35 22.41
CA ASN A 217 -9.12 -1.31 23.06
C ASN A 217 -9.62 -2.41 22.10
N ILE A 218 -8.69 -2.95 21.30
CA ILE A 218 -8.93 -4.05 20.34
C ILE A 218 -8.23 -5.30 20.85
N ALA A 219 -8.95 -6.42 20.95
CA ALA A 219 -8.39 -7.68 21.41
C ALA A 219 -7.35 -8.22 20.43
N VAL A 220 -6.19 -8.64 20.94
CA VAL A 220 -5.11 -9.28 20.17
C VAL A 220 -4.94 -10.70 20.67
N VAL A 221 -4.98 -11.68 19.77
CA VAL A 221 -4.60 -13.07 20.04
C VAL A 221 -3.17 -13.28 19.62
N SER A 222 -2.33 -13.72 20.54
CA SER A 222 -0.91 -14.01 20.33
C SER A 222 -0.52 -15.24 21.14
N GLN A 223 0.55 -15.92 20.68
CA GLN A 223 1.22 -16.99 21.41
C GLN A 223 2.69 -16.64 21.61
N GLY A 224 3.42 -17.49 22.33
CA GLY A 224 4.84 -17.29 22.58
C GLY A 224 5.69 -17.22 21.31
N HIS A 225 6.88 -16.62 21.43
CA HIS A 225 7.84 -16.50 20.34
C HIS A 225 8.15 -17.87 19.70
N GLY A 226 8.12 -17.92 18.38
CA GLY A 226 8.38 -19.16 17.61
C GLY A 226 7.21 -20.14 17.55
N ALA A 227 6.03 -19.78 18.06
CA ALA A 227 4.82 -20.56 17.88
C ALA A 227 4.47 -20.75 16.39
N ASP A 228 3.71 -21.77 16.04
CA ASP A 228 3.24 -21.99 14.68
C ASP A 228 2.21 -20.90 14.31
N SER A 229 2.55 -20.09 13.32
CA SER A 229 1.72 -18.99 12.81
C SER A 229 0.29 -19.46 12.48
N ALA A 230 0.15 -20.63 11.87
CA ALA A 230 -1.14 -21.20 11.52
C ALA A 230 -1.98 -21.55 12.76
N SER A 231 -1.34 -21.99 13.86
CA SER A 231 -2.05 -22.29 15.13
C SER A 231 -2.55 -21.00 15.79
N VAL A 232 -1.71 -19.95 15.84
CA VAL A 232 -2.13 -18.62 16.37
C VAL A 232 -3.37 -18.11 15.64
N ILE A 233 -3.33 -18.17 14.31
CA ILE A 233 -4.42 -17.67 13.47
C ILE A 233 -5.67 -18.54 13.60
N PHE A 234 -5.52 -19.85 13.74
CA PHE A 234 -6.63 -20.77 14.00
C PHE A 234 -7.33 -20.43 15.32
N ASP A 235 -6.58 -20.27 16.40
CA ASP A 235 -7.13 -19.94 17.72
C ASP A 235 -7.79 -18.57 17.72
N ALA A 236 -7.21 -17.59 17.00
CA ALA A 236 -7.79 -16.27 16.83
C ALA A 236 -9.13 -16.35 16.08
N PHE A 237 -9.22 -17.16 15.04
CA PHE A 237 -10.44 -17.33 14.25
C PHE A 237 -11.56 -17.97 15.10
N GLU A 238 -11.26 -19.06 15.80
CA GLU A 238 -12.23 -19.71 16.71
C GLU A 238 -12.66 -18.76 17.83
N SER A 239 -11.72 -18.00 18.42
CA SER A 239 -12.04 -16.99 19.45
C SER A 239 -12.91 -15.88 18.89
N ALA A 240 -12.62 -15.36 17.69
CA ALA A 240 -13.40 -14.33 17.05
C ALA A 240 -14.83 -14.78 16.75
N ARG A 241 -14.98 -16.01 16.26
CA ARG A 241 -16.30 -16.63 16.01
C ARG A 241 -17.10 -16.78 17.30
N ALA A 242 -16.47 -17.30 18.35
CA ALA A 242 -17.14 -17.51 19.65
C ALA A 242 -17.57 -16.20 20.32
N LYS A 243 -16.84 -15.10 20.10
CA LYS A 243 -17.12 -13.77 20.68
C LYS A 243 -18.01 -12.89 19.80
N GLY A 244 -18.47 -13.38 18.66
CA GLY A 244 -19.29 -12.61 17.72
C GLY A 244 -18.56 -11.35 17.24
N VAL A 245 -17.30 -11.50 16.83
CA VAL A 245 -16.47 -10.45 16.23
C VAL A 245 -16.86 -10.28 14.76
N ASP A 246 -16.97 -9.03 14.30
CA ASP A 246 -17.32 -8.75 12.90
C ASP A 246 -16.14 -8.94 11.95
N VAL A 247 -14.94 -8.54 12.37
CA VAL A 247 -13.73 -8.59 11.53
C VAL A 247 -12.54 -9.14 12.31
N LEU A 248 -11.88 -10.15 11.74
CA LEU A 248 -10.58 -10.65 12.20
C LEU A 248 -9.49 -10.21 11.21
N ILE A 249 -8.46 -9.51 11.69
CA ILE A 249 -7.30 -9.14 10.88
C ILE A 249 -6.09 -9.93 11.37
N ALA A 250 -5.51 -10.74 10.49
CA ALA A 250 -4.36 -11.59 10.80
C ALA A 250 -3.07 -11.01 10.19
N ASP A 251 -2.10 -10.67 11.05
CA ASP A 251 -0.72 -10.35 10.65
C ASP A 251 0.04 -11.64 10.30
N THR A 252 1.03 -11.55 9.41
CA THR A 252 1.87 -12.69 9.00
C THR A 252 3.34 -12.32 8.97
N ALA A 253 4.20 -13.33 9.04
CA ALA A 253 5.62 -13.17 8.77
C ALA A 253 5.88 -12.63 7.36
N GLY A 254 7.02 -11.96 7.18
CA GLY A 254 7.41 -11.37 5.88
C GLY A 254 8.87 -11.63 5.51
N ARG A 255 9.43 -12.77 5.87
CA ARG A 255 10.86 -13.11 5.68
C ARG A 255 11.17 -13.53 4.25
N LEU A 256 11.42 -12.57 3.36
CA LEU A 256 11.67 -12.84 1.95
C LEU A 256 13.02 -13.53 1.63
N HIS A 257 13.99 -13.50 2.56
CA HIS A 257 15.27 -14.19 2.36
C HIS A 257 15.13 -15.71 2.24
N ASN A 258 14.03 -16.29 2.72
CA ASN A 258 13.65 -17.68 2.47
C ASN A 258 12.26 -17.73 1.81
N LYS A 259 12.20 -17.33 0.52
CA LYS A 259 10.96 -17.18 -0.24
C LYS A 259 10.08 -18.44 -0.20
N GLY A 260 10.67 -19.61 -0.48
CA GLY A 260 9.92 -20.87 -0.54
C GLY A 260 9.25 -21.23 0.79
N HIS A 261 9.97 -21.03 1.90
CA HIS A 261 9.42 -21.31 3.23
C HIS A 261 8.29 -20.35 3.61
N LEU A 262 8.45 -19.06 3.30
CA LEU A 262 7.40 -18.05 3.53
C LEU A 262 6.11 -18.40 2.77
N MET A 263 6.22 -18.74 1.49
CA MET A 263 5.06 -19.09 0.66
C MET A 263 4.36 -20.37 1.16
N GLN A 264 5.14 -21.38 1.59
CA GLN A 264 4.58 -22.59 2.21
C GLN A 264 3.85 -22.29 3.53
N GLU A 265 4.40 -21.40 4.37
CA GLU A 265 3.78 -20.96 5.62
C GLU A 265 2.45 -20.26 5.34
N LEU A 266 2.41 -19.31 4.40
CA LEU A 266 1.18 -18.59 4.03
C LEU A 266 0.11 -19.52 3.44
N THR A 267 0.52 -20.46 2.58
CA THR A 267 -0.39 -21.49 2.04
C THR A 267 -0.94 -22.38 3.15
N LYS A 268 -0.12 -22.74 4.16
CA LYS A 268 -0.55 -23.49 5.34
C LYS A 268 -1.58 -22.68 6.14
N VAL A 269 -1.32 -21.40 6.39
CA VAL A 269 -2.25 -20.50 7.11
C VAL A 269 -3.60 -20.45 6.39
N LYS A 270 -3.61 -20.18 5.08
CA LYS A 270 -4.83 -20.17 4.26
C LYS A 270 -5.61 -21.49 4.39
N ARG A 271 -4.94 -22.62 4.23
CA ARG A 271 -5.55 -23.95 4.35
C ARG A 271 -6.14 -24.22 5.74
N VAL A 272 -5.51 -23.71 6.80
CA VAL A 272 -6.00 -23.87 8.18
C VAL A 272 -7.24 -23.02 8.39
N MET A 273 -7.29 -21.78 7.91
CA MET A 273 -8.50 -20.97 7.95
C MET A 273 -9.67 -21.64 7.21
N GLN A 274 -9.43 -22.25 6.06
CA GLN A 274 -10.43 -22.96 5.25
C GLN A 274 -11.01 -24.20 5.94
N LYS A 275 -10.39 -24.71 7.00
CA LYS A 275 -11.00 -25.76 7.83
C LYS A 275 -12.12 -25.24 8.72
N ILE A 276 -12.11 -23.95 9.07
CA ILE A 276 -13.13 -23.30 9.89
C ILE A 276 -14.25 -22.76 9.01
N ASP A 277 -13.90 -22.04 7.94
CA ASP A 277 -14.78 -21.54 6.88
C ASP A 277 -14.12 -21.77 5.52
N ALA A 278 -14.74 -22.60 4.67
CA ALA A 278 -14.19 -22.96 3.35
C ALA A 278 -13.96 -21.73 2.43
N THR A 279 -14.59 -20.60 2.72
CA THR A 279 -14.45 -19.34 1.97
C THR A 279 -13.38 -18.40 2.56
N ALA A 280 -12.84 -18.70 3.74
CA ALA A 280 -11.80 -17.88 4.39
C ALA A 280 -10.40 -18.18 3.79
N PRO A 281 -9.48 -17.20 3.87
CA PRO A 281 -9.72 -15.79 4.21
C PRO A 281 -10.57 -15.08 3.16
N HIS A 282 -11.42 -14.15 3.58
CA HIS A 282 -12.34 -13.42 2.69
C HIS A 282 -11.65 -12.29 1.94
N GLU A 283 -10.56 -11.78 2.53
CA GLU A 283 -9.65 -10.82 1.90
C GLU A 283 -8.21 -11.27 2.15
N ILE A 284 -7.39 -11.31 1.10
CA ILE A 284 -5.92 -11.52 1.18
C ILE A 284 -5.27 -10.24 0.68
N MET A 285 -4.82 -9.43 1.62
CA MET A 285 -4.30 -8.09 1.37
C MET A 285 -2.78 -8.10 1.36
N LEU A 286 -2.17 -7.85 0.21
CA LEU A 286 -0.74 -7.63 0.11
C LEU A 286 -0.40 -6.17 0.45
N VAL A 287 0.57 -5.97 1.33
CA VAL A 287 1.14 -4.66 1.62
C VAL A 287 2.49 -4.55 0.93
N VAL A 288 2.67 -3.53 0.09
CA VAL A 288 3.92 -3.22 -0.61
C VAL A 288 4.38 -1.80 -0.31
N ASP A 289 5.68 -1.58 -0.35
CA ASP A 289 6.31 -0.27 -0.19
C ASP A 289 6.53 0.36 -1.58
N ALA A 290 5.96 1.54 -1.82
CA ALA A 290 6.13 2.26 -3.09
C ALA A 290 7.62 2.54 -3.42
N GLY A 291 8.47 2.68 -2.40
CA GLY A 291 9.92 2.90 -2.59
C GLY A 291 10.66 1.71 -3.21
N THR A 292 10.05 0.52 -3.26
CA THR A 292 10.66 -0.66 -3.91
C THR A 292 10.62 -0.61 -5.44
N GLY A 293 9.83 0.31 -6.04
CA GLY A 293 9.73 0.46 -7.49
C GLY A 293 9.34 -0.86 -8.16
N GLN A 294 9.95 -1.19 -9.30
CA GLN A 294 9.67 -2.40 -10.09
C GLN A 294 9.77 -3.72 -9.32
N ASN A 295 10.54 -3.78 -8.23
CA ASN A 295 10.59 -4.99 -7.38
C ASN A 295 9.24 -5.30 -6.70
N ALA A 296 8.33 -4.33 -6.61
CA ALA A 296 6.98 -4.55 -6.09
C ALA A 296 6.18 -5.51 -6.99
N ILE A 297 6.39 -5.45 -8.32
CA ILE A 297 5.72 -6.35 -9.28
C ILE A 297 6.05 -7.81 -8.99
N ASN A 298 7.34 -8.12 -8.84
CA ASN A 298 7.78 -9.48 -8.51
C ASN A 298 7.19 -9.97 -7.17
N GLN A 299 6.96 -9.05 -6.22
CA GLN A 299 6.29 -9.40 -4.96
C GLN A 299 4.82 -9.73 -5.21
N VAL A 300 4.10 -8.88 -5.97
CA VAL A 300 2.68 -9.12 -6.31
C VAL A 300 2.53 -10.49 -6.97
N GLU A 301 3.29 -10.79 -8.02
CA GLU A 301 3.23 -12.07 -8.72
C GLU A 301 3.48 -13.26 -7.79
N MET A 302 4.55 -13.20 -7.00
CA MET A 302 4.94 -14.29 -6.10
C MET A 302 3.89 -14.55 -4.99
N PHE A 303 3.32 -13.50 -4.40
CA PHE A 303 2.29 -13.66 -3.37
C PHE A 303 0.95 -14.08 -3.99
N ASP A 304 0.63 -13.60 -5.19
CA ASP A 304 -0.61 -13.98 -5.90
C ASP A 304 -0.58 -15.46 -6.26
N GLU A 305 0.53 -15.96 -6.82
CA GLU A 305 0.72 -17.38 -7.12
C GLU A 305 0.59 -18.26 -5.87
N ALA A 306 1.12 -17.81 -4.73
CA ALA A 306 1.11 -18.60 -3.50
C ALA A 306 -0.24 -18.65 -2.80
N VAL A 307 -0.95 -17.53 -2.73
CA VAL A 307 -2.16 -17.42 -1.89
C VAL A 307 -3.38 -16.85 -2.62
N GLY A 308 -3.25 -16.31 -3.81
CA GLY A 308 -4.33 -15.68 -4.57
C GLY A 308 -4.78 -14.39 -3.90
N LEU A 309 -4.14 -13.28 -4.26
CA LEU A 309 -4.42 -11.96 -3.70
C LEU A 309 -5.83 -11.48 -4.08
N THR A 310 -6.47 -10.77 -3.18
CA THR A 310 -7.77 -10.12 -3.44
C THR A 310 -7.66 -8.61 -3.34
N GLY A 311 -6.65 -8.09 -2.64
CA GLY A 311 -6.42 -6.67 -2.46
C GLY A 311 -4.94 -6.32 -2.32
N LEU A 312 -4.64 -5.05 -2.60
CA LEU A 312 -3.30 -4.47 -2.49
C LEU A 312 -3.35 -3.16 -1.71
N THR A 313 -2.41 -2.98 -0.80
CA THR A 313 -2.17 -1.73 -0.10
C THR A 313 -0.76 -1.24 -0.41
N ILE A 314 -0.64 0.00 -0.86
CA ILE A 314 0.66 0.62 -1.12
C ILE A 314 0.95 1.63 -0.02
N THR A 315 2.12 1.49 0.59
CA THR A 315 2.59 2.35 1.69
C THR A 315 3.71 3.28 1.24
N LYS A 316 4.00 4.31 2.05
CA LYS A 316 5.13 5.24 1.86
C LYS A 316 5.13 5.97 0.51
N LEU A 317 3.96 6.19 -0.08
CA LEU A 317 3.80 6.93 -1.33
C LEU A 317 4.36 8.36 -1.22
N ASP A 318 4.19 9.01 -0.07
CA ASP A 318 4.66 10.36 0.24
C ASP A 318 6.20 10.46 0.33
N GLY A 319 6.86 9.33 0.62
CA GLY A 319 8.31 9.23 0.78
C GLY A 319 9.11 9.08 -0.52
N THR A 320 8.47 8.74 -1.63
CA THR A 320 9.15 8.27 -2.85
C THR A 320 8.76 9.02 -4.11
N ALA A 321 9.71 9.10 -5.04
CA ALA A 321 9.48 9.50 -6.44
C ALA A 321 9.03 8.32 -7.33
N LYS A 322 9.09 7.08 -6.83
CA LYS A 322 8.80 5.83 -7.55
C LYS A 322 7.34 5.38 -7.43
N GLY A 323 6.44 6.27 -7.04
CA GLY A 323 5.01 5.96 -6.90
C GLY A 323 4.33 5.56 -8.21
N GLY A 324 4.98 5.74 -9.35
CA GLY A 324 4.52 5.26 -10.66
C GLY A 324 4.34 3.76 -10.75
N VAL A 325 5.03 2.98 -9.90
CA VAL A 325 4.84 1.53 -9.81
C VAL A 325 3.37 1.11 -9.60
N LEU A 326 2.56 2.00 -9.00
CA LEU A 326 1.13 1.81 -8.85
C LEU A 326 0.41 1.57 -10.19
N PHE A 327 0.78 2.33 -11.22
CA PHE A 327 0.20 2.20 -12.55
C PHE A 327 0.63 0.91 -13.25
N ASN A 328 1.89 0.49 -13.02
CA ASN A 328 2.39 -0.77 -13.52
C ASN A 328 1.66 -1.98 -12.89
N ILE A 329 1.40 -1.95 -11.58
CA ILE A 329 0.64 -3.00 -10.92
C ILE A 329 -0.82 -3.03 -11.41
N ALA A 330 -1.37 -1.89 -11.83
CA ALA A 330 -2.75 -1.76 -12.28
C ALA A 330 -2.95 -2.18 -13.75
N SER A 331 -1.93 -2.12 -14.59
CA SER A 331 -1.97 -2.56 -15.99
C SER A 331 -2.04 -4.07 -16.10
#